data_f1dcf7c38652fd8c5df2b011ddc09845
#
_entry.id   f1dcf7c38652fd8c5df2b011ddc09845
#
_cell.length_a   1.000
_cell.length_b   1.000
_cell.length_c   1.000
_cell.angle_alpha   90.00
_cell.angle_beta   90.00
_cell.angle_gamma   90.00
#
_symmetry.space_group_name_H-M   'P 1'
#
loop_
_entity.id
_entity.type
_entity.pdbx_description
1 polymer ?
#
loop_
_entity_poly.entity_id
_entity_poly.type
_entity_poly.pdbx_seq_one_letter_code
_entity_poly.pdbx_strand_id
1 'polypeptide(L)'
;MLEICCGSYYDAVQAAAGGAGRIELNSGLYLGGLTPSLGTLELVKEHCSLSVIAMVRPRGGGFCYCREDFEVMERDAQLLARHGADGIAFGCLNPDGTIHREQNERLISMIHANGKEAVFHRAFDCTRDPFASIELLIHMGADRVLTSGLAAKAVEGAELLQKLQAGYGKQIEILAGSGIHAGNARKLMDDTGITQVHSSCKDWVEDPTTSSDRVSYAFAGHPHENAYDVVSKEQVRRLLLSICS
;
A
#
# COMPACT_ATOMS: atom_id res chain seq x y z
N MET A 1 4.25 -13.90 3.52
CA MET A 1 3.73 -12.79 4.36
C MET A 1 2.52 -12.17 3.69
N LEU A 2 1.45 -11.90 4.45
CA LEU A 2 0.26 -11.20 3.96
C LEU A 2 0.19 -9.79 4.56
N GLU A 3 0.03 -8.79 3.70
CA GLU A 3 -0.25 -7.39 4.07
C GLU A 3 -1.64 -7.01 3.58
N ILE A 4 -2.44 -6.35 4.43
CA ILE A 4 -3.80 -5.91 4.09
C ILE A 4 -3.84 -4.39 3.96
N CYS A 5 -4.40 -3.92 2.83
CA CYS A 5 -4.68 -2.52 2.59
C CYS A 5 -5.92 -2.09 3.39
N CYS A 6 -5.73 -1.19 4.35
CA CYS A 6 -6.78 -0.71 5.25
C CYS A 6 -7.01 0.79 5.04
N GLY A 7 -8.26 1.22 4.92
CA GLY A 7 -8.66 2.62 4.78
C GLY A 7 -9.16 3.25 6.09
N SER A 8 -9.26 2.47 7.17
CA SER A 8 -9.85 2.90 8.42
C SER A 8 -9.36 2.07 9.61
N TYR A 9 -9.68 2.54 10.84
CA TYR A 9 -9.48 1.74 12.06
C TYR A 9 -10.35 0.47 12.05
N TYR A 10 -11.59 0.55 11.55
CA TYR A 10 -12.45 -0.63 11.39
C TYR A 10 -11.77 -1.70 10.52
N ASP A 11 -11.17 -1.32 9.40
CA ASP A 11 -10.46 -2.25 8.50
C ASP A 11 -9.29 -2.93 9.21
N ALA A 12 -8.51 -2.17 9.98
CA ALA A 12 -7.40 -2.73 10.75
C ALA A 12 -7.86 -3.77 11.77
N VAL A 13 -8.99 -3.52 12.46
CA VAL A 13 -9.62 -4.49 13.37
C VAL A 13 -10.06 -5.74 12.63
N GLN A 14 -10.68 -5.61 11.45
CA GLN A 14 -11.09 -6.76 10.63
C GLN A 14 -9.88 -7.55 10.10
N ALA A 15 -8.82 -6.86 9.66
CA ALA A 15 -7.57 -7.48 9.22
C ALA A 15 -6.91 -8.30 10.34
N ALA A 16 -6.79 -7.72 11.54
CA ALA A 16 -6.27 -8.39 12.74
C ALA A 16 -7.11 -9.62 13.09
N ALA A 17 -8.45 -9.49 13.12
CA ALA A 17 -9.37 -10.57 13.41
C ALA A 17 -9.36 -11.69 12.35
N GLY A 18 -8.94 -11.37 11.11
CA GLY A 18 -8.69 -12.31 10.02
C GLY A 18 -7.36 -13.04 10.10
N GLY A 19 -6.45 -12.60 10.97
CA GLY A 19 -5.12 -13.18 11.18
C GLY A 19 -4.00 -12.52 10.39
N ALA A 20 -4.21 -11.30 9.84
CA ALA A 20 -3.13 -10.54 9.22
C ALA A 20 -2.07 -10.17 10.26
N GLY A 21 -0.79 -10.20 9.86
CA GLY A 21 0.32 -9.74 10.70
C GLY A 21 0.77 -8.31 10.38
N ARG A 22 0.44 -7.82 9.18
CA ARG A 22 0.83 -6.48 8.71
C ARG A 22 -0.31 -5.83 7.92
N ILE A 23 -0.40 -4.52 8.05
CA ILE A 23 -1.31 -3.69 7.25
C ILE A 23 -0.56 -2.53 6.63
N GLU A 24 -1.05 -2.06 5.48
CA GLU A 24 -0.80 -0.72 5.00
C GLU A 24 -1.99 0.16 5.39
N LEU A 25 -1.75 1.17 6.23
CA LEU A 25 -2.80 2.05 6.74
C LEU A 25 -2.91 3.31 5.89
N ASN A 26 -4.09 3.53 5.34
CA ASN A 26 -4.44 4.61 4.44
C ASN A 26 -5.65 5.38 4.94
N SER A 27 -6.01 6.42 4.21
CA SER A 27 -7.34 6.99 4.10
C SER A 27 -7.71 7.12 2.61
N GLY A 28 -8.97 7.39 2.28
CA GLY A 28 -9.38 7.71 0.92
C GLY A 28 -8.97 6.67 -0.14
N LEU A 29 -9.23 5.39 0.09
CA LEU A 29 -8.80 4.30 -0.80
C LEU A 29 -9.32 4.45 -2.23
N TYR A 30 -10.50 5.06 -2.43
CA TYR A 30 -11.05 5.37 -3.75
C TYR A 30 -10.22 6.39 -4.56
N LEU A 31 -9.32 7.15 -3.88
CA LEU A 31 -8.31 8.01 -4.50
C LEU A 31 -6.97 7.30 -4.68
N GLY A 32 -6.91 6.01 -4.38
CA GLY A 32 -5.69 5.19 -4.45
C GLY A 32 -4.87 5.16 -3.15
N GLY A 33 -5.47 5.54 -2.02
CA GLY A 33 -4.82 5.63 -0.71
C GLY A 33 -4.14 6.99 -0.49
N LEU A 34 -4.45 7.62 0.63
CA LEU A 34 -3.87 8.88 1.10
C LEU A 34 -3.33 8.71 2.52
N THR A 35 -2.60 9.70 3.01
CA THR A 35 -2.09 9.74 4.39
C THR A 35 -3.23 9.53 5.39
N PRO A 36 -3.14 8.56 6.33
CA PRO A 36 -4.14 8.36 7.37
C PRO A 36 -4.07 9.47 8.41
N SER A 37 -5.15 9.69 9.14
CA SER A 37 -5.08 10.58 10.30
C SER A 37 -4.23 9.97 11.42
N LEU A 38 -3.58 10.82 12.20
CA LEU A 38 -2.79 10.39 13.35
C LEU A 38 -3.65 9.63 14.38
N GLY A 39 -4.89 10.12 14.62
CA GLY A 39 -5.82 9.42 15.50
C GLY A 39 -6.19 8.02 15.04
N THR A 40 -6.28 7.77 13.72
CA THR A 40 -6.48 6.42 13.20
C THR A 40 -5.28 5.54 13.51
N LEU A 41 -4.05 6.02 13.27
CA LEU A 41 -2.83 5.27 13.58
C LEU A 41 -2.74 4.93 15.08
N GLU A 42 -2.96 5.91 15.96
CA GLU A 42 -2.89 5.72 17.41
C GLU A 42 -3.87 4.64 17.90
N LEU A 43 -5.15 4.70 17.46
CA LEU A 43 -6.15 3.68 17.78
C LEU A 43 -5.75 2.28 17.28
N VAL A 44 -5.21 2.19 16.08
CA VAL A 44 -4.71 0.90 15.54
C VAL A 44 -3.58 0.36 16.40
N LYS A 45 -2.60 1.18 16.76
CA LYS A 45 -1.45 0.76 17.57
C LYS A 45 -1.83 0.42 19.02
N GLU A 46 -2.85 1.08 19.55
CA GLU A 46 -3.37 0.80 20.91
C GLU A 46 -4.14 -0.53 20.99
N HIS A 47 -4.93 -0.84 19.96
CA HIS A 47 -5.91 -1.94 20.03
C HIS A 47 -5.61 -3.14 19.14
N CYS A 48 -4.65 -3.04 18.20
CA CYS A 48 -4.31 -4.12 17.28
C CYS A 48 -2.83 -4.48 17.35
N SER A 49 -2.53 -5.77 17.53
CA SER A 49 -1.17 -6.30 17.47
C SER A 49 -0.73 -6.52 16.02
N LEU A 50 -0.60 -5.42 15.25
CA LEU A 50 -0.24 -5.42 13.84
C LEU A 50 1.04 -4.63 13.61
N SER A 51 1.86 -5.07 12.65
CA SER A 51 2.82 -4.19 11.99
C SER A 51 2.08 -3.22 11.07
N VAL A 52 2.34 -1.92 11.21
CA VAL A 52 1.63 -0.86 10.48
C VAL A 52 2.59 -0.11 9.57
N ILE A 53 2.40 -0.25 8.27
CA ILE A 53 3.02 0.60 7.25
C ILE A 53 2.04 1.75 6.97
N ALA A 54 2.40 2.97 7.35
CA ALA A 54 1.52 4.12 7.16
C ALA A 54 1.79 4.79 5.81
N MET A 55 0.73 5.06 5.05
CA MET A 55 0.81 5.78 3.78
C MET A 55 1.19 7.24 3.98
N VAL A 56 2.11 7.75 3.18
CA VAL A 56 2.43 9.18 3.05
C VAL A 56 2.19 9.61 1.61
N ARG A 57 0.99 10.10 1.36
CA ARG A 57 0.54 10.59 0.07
C ARG A 57 -0.48 11.71 0.31
N PRO A 58 -0.12 12.98 0.04
CA PRO A 58 -0.91 14.14 0.49
C PRO A 58 -2.19 14.35 -0.33
N ARG A 59 -2.26 13.81 -1.55
CA ARG A 59 -3.39 14.00 -2.47
C ARG A 59 -3.53 12.84 -3.46
N GLY A 60 -4.70 12.73 -4.07
CA GLY A 60 -4.94 11.88 -5.25
C GLY A 60 -4.18 12.34 -6.49
N GLY A 61 -4.34 11.62 -7.59
CA GLY A 61 -3.61 11.83 -8.84
C GLY A 61 -2.24 11.16 -8.86
N GLY A 62 -1.31 11.71 -9.64
CA GLY A 62 0.04 11.14 -9.83
C GLY A 62 1.00 11.40 -8.66
N PHE A 63 2.26 11.05 -8.88
CA PHE A 63 3.31 11.02 -7.85
C PHE A 63 4.41 12.06 -8.07
N CYS A 64 4.16 13.05 -8.95
CA CYS A 64 5.03 14.19 -9.14
C CYS A 64 4.53 15.33 -8.24
N TYR A 65 5.24 15.63 -7.17
CA TYR A 65 4.81 16.54 -6.12
C TYR A 65 5.49 17.91 -6.25
N CYS A 66 4.73 18.98 -6.02
CA CYS A 66 5.27 20.31 -5.85
C CYS A 66 5.98 20.44 -4.48
N ARG A 67 6.59 21.57 -4.25
CA ARG A 67 7.31 21.84 -3.00
C ARG A 67 6.38 21.74 -1.78
N GLU A 68 5.20 22.32 -1.86
CA GLU A 68 4.22 22.36 -0.77
C GLU A 68 3.67 20.95 -0.45
N ASP A 69 3.38 20.14 -1.46
CA ASP A 69 3.01 18.73 -1.28
C ASP A 69 4.13 17.96 -0.56
N PHE A 70 5.37 18.17 -0.97
CA PHE A 70 6.51 17.47 -0.39
C PHE A 70 6.82 17.90 1.05
N GLU A 71 6.66 19.18 1.39
CA GLU A 71 6.77 19.68 2.76
C GLU A 71 5.73 18.99 3.69
N VAL A 72 4.51 18.76 3.19
CA VAL A 72 3.49 17.98 3.92
C VAL A 72 3.93 16.53 4.08
N MET A 73 4.44 15.88 3.01
CA MET A 73 4.92 14.49 3.08
C MET A 73 6.02 14.29 4.12
N GLU A 74 6.99 15.20 4.20
CA GLU A 74 8.05 15.14 5.21
C GLU A 74 7.49 15.26 6.63
N ARG A 75 6.54 16.17 6.84
CA ARG A 75 5.92 16.36 8.15
C ARG A 75 5.09 15.15 8.55
N ASP A 76 4.29 14.61 7.65
CA ASP A 76 3.45 13.43 7.90
C ASP A 76 4.32 12.19 8.18
N ALA A 77 5.35 11.94 7.38
CA ALA A 77 6.27 10.82 7.59
C ALA A 77 6.93 10.88 8.98
N GLN A 78 7.36 12.07 9.39
CA GLN A 78 7.97 12.25 10.71
C GLN A 78 6.97 12.03 11.85
N LEU A 79 5.75 12.54 11.73
CA LEU A 79 4.71 12.39 12.74
C LEU A 79 4.29 10.92 12.86
N LEU A 80 3.98 10.27 11.74
CA LEU A 80 3.53 8.87 11.74
C LEU A 80 4.62 7.93 12.29
N ALA A 81 5.89 8.13 11.91
CA ALA A 81 7.01 7.36 12.42
C ALA A 81 7.17 7.49 13.95
N ARG A 82 7.00 8.70 14.50
CA ARG A 82 7.08 8.97 15.95
C ARG A 82 5.87 8.44 16.73
N HIS A 83 4.71 8.36 16.10
CA HIS A 83 3.47 7.88 16.73
C HIS A 83 3.19 6.39 16.52
N GLY A 84 4.22 5.63 16.18
CA GLY A 84 4.17 4.17 16.27
C GLY A 84 3.98 3.43 14.95
N ALA A 85 3.98 4.09 13.78
CA ALA A 85 4.10 3.37 12.52
C ALA A 85 5.40 2.53 12.52
N ASP A 86 5.35 1.32 11.98
CA ASP A 86 6.50 0.42 11.87
C ASP A 86 7.26 0.66 10.56
N GLY A 87 6.59 1.23 9.56
CA GLY A 87 7.17 1.68 8.31
C GLY A 87 6.31 2.77 7.66
N ILE A 88 6.86 3.39 6.63
CA ILE A 88 6.19 4.44 5.84
C ILE A 88 6.17 4.02 4.38
N ALA A 89 4.99 4.05 3.75
CA ALA A 89 4.79 3.86 2.32
C ALA A 89 4.76 5.22 1.61
N PHE A 90 5.60 5.42 0.62
CA PHE A 90 5.75 6.68 -0.11
C PHE A 90 6.25 6.44 -1.53
N GLY A 91 6.35 7.49 -2.36
CA GLY A 91 6.99 7.39 -3.66
C GLY A 91 6.83 8.68 -4.46
N CYS A 92 7.95 9.29 -4.86
CA CYS A 92 8.01 10.53 -5.62
C CYS A 92 8.64 10.29 -6.99
N LEU A 93 7.98 10.77 -8.03
CA LEU A 93 8.44 10.67 -9.42
C LEU A 93 8.68 12.05 -10.02
N ASN A 94 9.57 12.11 -11.02
CA ASN A 94 9.71 13.25 -11.92
C ASN A 94 8.58 13.26 -12.98
N PRO A 95 8.36 14.38 -13.66
CA PRO A 95 7.35 14.47 -14.72
C PRO A 95 7.53 13.48 -15.87
N ASP A 96 8.76 12.98 -16.08
CA ASP A 96 9.10 12.01 -17.14
C ASP A 96 8.95 10.54 -16.69
N GLY A 97 8.45 10.30 -15.46
CA GLY A 97 8.26 8.98 -14.89
C GLY A 97 9.53 8.35 -14.32
N THR A 98 10.63 9.08 -14.17
CA THR A 98 11.81 8.61 -13.42
C THR A 98 11.63 8.85 -11.92
N ILE A 99 12.38 8.12 -11.09
CA ILE A 99 12.40 8.33 -9.62
C ILE A 99 12.94 9.73 -9.31
N HIS A 100 12.21 10.51 -8.50
CA HIS A 100 12.70 11.80 -8.01
C HIS A 100 13.71 11.59 -6.87
N ARG A 101 14.98 11.50 -7.23
CA ARG A 101 16.06 11.09 -6.32
C ARG A 101 16.07 11.86 -5.00
N GLU A 102 16.16 13.17 -5.06
CA GLU A 102 16.32 14.02 -3.86
C GLU A 102 15.15 13.84 -2.86
N GLN A 103 13.90 13.88 -3.34
CA GLN A 103 12.74 13.71 -2.46
C GLN A 103 12.71 12.34 -1.81
N ASN A 104 13.00 11.27 -2.56
CA ASN A 104 12.99 9.92 -2.00
C ASN A 104 14.17 9.68 -1.05
N GLU A 105 15.38 10.14 -1.34
CA GLU A 105 16.53 10.04 -0.41
C GLU A 105 16.25 10.75 0.92
N ARG A 106 15.61 11.92 0.88
CA ARG A 106 15.23 12.67 2.11
C ARG A 106 14.22 11.90 2.94
N LEU A 107 13.18 11.32 2.32
CA LEU A 107 12.18 10.50 3.03
C LEU A 107 12.82 9.24 3.61
N ILE A 108 13.57 8.47 2.82
CA ILE A 108 14.26 7.26 3.29
C ILE A 108 15.16 7.56 4.48
N SER A 109 16.00 8.59 4.38
CA SER A 109 16.91 8.98 5.45
C SER A 109 16.17 9.34 6.74
N MET A 110 15.05 10.08 6.63
CA MET A 110 14.24 10.46 7.78
C MET A 110 13.53 9.24 8.40
N ILE A 111 13.00 8.34 7.58
CA ILE A 111 12.32 7.12 8.02
C ILE A 111 13.31 6.23 8.78
N HIS A 112 14.48 6.00 8.23
CA HIS A 112 15.54 5.20 8.88
C HIS A 112 16.09 5.86 10.14
N ALA A 113 16.21 7.21 10.18
CA ALA A 113 16.59 7.92 11.39
C ALA A 113 15.62 7.72 12.57
N ASN A 114 14.37 7.33 12.29
CA ASN A 114 13.38 6.93 13.28
C ASN A 114 13.33 5.39 13.51
N GLY A 115 14.22 4.61 12.89
CA GLY A 115 14.26 3.15 13.01
C GLY A 115 13.06 2.45 12.35
N LYS A 116 12.52 3.02 11.24
CA LYS A 116 11.33 2.54 10.55
C LYS A 116 11.65 2.05 9.14
N GLU A 117 10.79 1.15 8.59
CA GLU A 117 10.93 0.65 7.23
C GLU A 117 10.52 1.68 6.18
N ALA A 118 11.32 1.84 5.14
CA ALA A 118 11.06 2.70 3.99
C ALA A 118 10.49 1.87 2.83
N VAL A 119 9.19 2.01 2.57
CA VAL A 119 8.48 1.21 1.56
C VAL A 119 8.11 2.09 0.36
N PHE A 120 8.67 1.79 -0.82
CA PHE A 120 8.28 2.48 -2.04
C PHE A 120 6.98 1.87 -2.58
N HIS A 121 5.91 2.66 -2.60
CA HIS A 121 4.58 2.19 -2.97
C HIS A 121 4.39 2.06 -4.49
N ARG A 122 3.15 1.87 -4.94
CA ARG A 122 2.79 1.67 -6.35
C ARG A 122 3.11 2.83 -7.32
N ALA A 123 3.74 3.92 -6.88
CA ALA A 123 4.41 4.84 -7.79
C ALA A 123 5.43 4.11 -8.68
N PHE A 124 5.97 2.98 -8.20
CA PHE A 124 6.83 2.10 -9.00
C PHE A 124 6.16 1.62 -10.29
N ASP A 125 4.87 1.35 -10.25
CA ASP A 125 4.11 0.91 -11.44
C ASP A 125 3.93 2.01 -12.50
N CYS A 126 4.27 3.26 -12.17
CA CYS A 126 4.26 4.41 -13.07
C CYS A 126 5.67 4.80 -13.53
N THR A 127 6.69 4.03 -13.19
CA THR A 127 8.06 4.33 -13.60
C THR A 127 8.30 3.97 -15.07
N ARG A 128 9.18 4.73 -15.70
CA ARG A 128 9.54 4.56 -17.11
C ARG A 128 10.35 3.31 -17.38
N ASP A 129 11.27 2.98 -16.46
CA ASP A 129 12.16 1.82 -16.53
C ASP A 129 12.20 1.14 -15.16
N PRO A 130 11.57 -0.04 -14.98
CA PRO A 130 11.50 -0.72 -13.69
C PRO A 130 12.86 -1.22 -13.20
N PHE A 131 13.78 -1.58 -14.10
CA PHE A 131 15.10 -2.09 -13.71
C PHE A 131 16.01 -0.96 -13.21
N ALA A 132 16.10 0.14 -13.95
CA ALA A 132 16.81 1.32 -13.47
C ALA A 132 16.20 1.89 -12.19
N SER A 133 14.87 1.82 -12.05
CA SER A 133 14.15 2.31 -10.86
C SER A 133 14.44 1.47 -9.64
N ILE A 134 14.41 0.12 -9.73
CA ILE A 134 14.67 -0.74 -8.58
C ILE A 134 16.14 -0.65 -8.13
N GLU A 135 17.08 -0.55 -9.08
CA GLU A 135 18.52 -0.36 -8.77
C GLU A 135 18.74 0.96 -8.02
N LEU A 136 18.07 2.04 -8.44
CA LEU A 136 18.15 3.31 -7.75
C LEU A 136 17.54 3.25 -6.35
N LEU A 137 16.37 2.57 -6.18
CA LEU A 137 15.74 2.38 -4.87
C LEU A 137 16.63 1.58 -3.91
N ILE A 138 17.28 0.52 -4.39
CA ILE A 138 18.28 -0.25 -3.62
C ILE A 138 19.45 0.65 -3.20
N HIS A 139 19.98 1.44 -4.15
CA HIS A 139 21.09 2.35 -3.87
C HIS A 139 20.73 3.41 -2.81
N MET A 140 19.49 3.90 -2.80
CA MET A 140 18.97 4.84 -1.80
C MET A 140 18.64 4.17 -0.47
N GLY A 141 18.58 2.83 -0.41
CA GLY A 141 18.30 2.07 0.79
C GLY A 141 16.82 1.83 1.07
N ALA A 142 15.94 1.84 0.07
CA ALA A 142 14.56 1.41 0.29
C ALA A 142 14.52 -0.06 0.73
N ASP A 143 13.70 -0.37 1.73
CA ASP A 143 13.60 -1.72 2.30
C ASP A 143 12.68 -2.62 1.47
N ARG A 144 11.62 -2.04 0.90
CA ARG A 144 10.59 -2.77 0.15
C ARG A 144 10.04 -1.95 -1.01
N VAL A 145 9.60 -2.64 -2.07
CA VAL A 145 8.80 -2.07 -3.15
C VAL A 145 7.47 -2.81 -3.29
N LEU A 146 6.37 -2.06 -3.30
CA LEU A 146 5.04 -2.57 -3.62
C LEU A 146 4.76 -2.33 -5.11
N THR A 147 4.50 -3.40 -5.86
CA THR A 147 4.30 -3.31 -7.30
C THR A 147 3.32 -4.36 -7.82
N SER A 148 2.67 -4.07 -8.93
CA SER A 148 1.90 -5.04 -9.73
C SER A 148 2.65 -5.53 -10.98
N GLY A 149 3.96 -5.22 -11.08
CA GLY A 149 4.74 -5.52 -12.29
C GLY A 149 4.36 -4.60 -13.46
N LEU A 150 4.08 -3.31 -13.18
CA LEU A 150 3.70 -2.29 -14.17
C LEU A 150 2.42 -2.65 -14.96
N ALA A 151 1.56 -3.50 -14.41
CA ALA A 151 0.30 -3.91 -15.00
C ALA A 151 -0.89 -3.46 -14.14
N ALA A 152 -2.10 -3.53 -14.69
CA ALA A 152 -3.31 -3.17 -13.94
C ALA A 152 -3.51 -4.09 -12.71
N LYS A 153 -3.17 -5.38 -12.87
CA LYS A 153 -3.22 -6.40 -11.81
C LYS A 153 -1.93 -7.20 -11.75
N ALA A 154 -1.54 -7.64 -10.57
CA ALA A 154 -0.30 -8.39 -10.33
C ALA A 154 -0.21 -9.69 -11.17
N VAL A 155 -1.32 -10.37 -11.42
CA VAL A 155 -1.34 -11.58 -12.27
C VAL A 155 -0.99 -11.28 -13.72
N GLU A 156 -1.29 -10.08 -14.21
CA GLU A 156 -0.95 -9.63 -15.56
C GLU A 156 0.53 -9.21 -15.66
N GLY A 157 1.10 -8.74 -14.55
CA GLY A 157 2.51 -8.35 -14.42
C GLY A 157 3.44 -9.48 -13.93
N ALA A 158 2.96 -10.74 -13.85
CA ALA A 158 3.71 -11.84 -13.24
C ALA A 158 5.10 -12.06 -13.84
N GLU A 159 5.27 -11.91 -15.16
CA GLU A 159 6.57 -12.05 -15.82
C GLU A 159 7.59 -11.02 -15.32
N LEU A 160 7.19 -9.74 -15.19
CA LEU A 160 8.07 -8.71 -14.66
C LEU A 160 8.31 -8.91 -13.16
N LEU A 161 7.28 -9.28 -12.38
CA LEU A 161 7.42 -9.61 -10.97
C LEU A 161 8.45 -10.74 -10.75
N GLN A 162 8.42 -11.79 -11.57
CA GLN A 162 9.41 -12.88 -11.54
C GLN A 162 10.83 -12.37 -11.83
N LYS A 163 11.00 -11.54 -12.86
CA LYS A 163 12.31 -10.97 -13.23
C LYS A 163 12.86 -10.09 -12.09
N LEU A 164 12.02 -9.22 -11.50
CA LEU A 164 12.41 -8.38 -10.39
C LEU A 164 12.79 -9.22 -9.16
N GLN A 165 11.98 -10.23 -8.82
CA GLN A 165 12.26 -11.12 -7.69
C GLN A 165 13.57 -11.90 -7.89
N ALA A 166 13.78 -12.46 -9.07
CA ALA A 166 15.00 -13.22 -9.38
C ALA A 166 16.26 -12.36 -9.36
N GLY A 167 16.19 -11.13 -9.89
CA GLY A 167 17.33 -10.21 -9.98
C GLY A 167 17.65 -9.46 -8.70
N TYR A 168 16.64 -9.05 -7.97
CA TYR A 168 16.79 -8.06 -6.88
C TYR A 168 16.21 -8.48 -5.52
N GLY A 169 15.43 -9.57 -5.45
CA GLY A 169 14.74 -9.99 -4.23
C GLY A 169 15.64 -10.35 -3.03
N LYS A 170 16.96 -10.41 -3.22
CA LYS A 170 17.93 -10.55 -2.12
C LYS A 170 18.45 -9.20 -1.59
N GLN A 171 18.16 -8.11 -2.28
CA GLN A 171 18.65 -6.77 -1.96
C GLN A 171 17.54 -5.83 -1.50
N ILE A 172 16.30 -6.06 -1.98
CA ILE A 172 15.10 -5.31 -1.62
C ILE A 172 13.91 -6.27 -1.57
N GLU A 173 13.02 -6.11 -0.60
CA GLU A 173 11.80 -6.91 -0.53
C GLU A 173 10.82 -6.52 -1.65
N ILE A 174 10.25 -7.51 -2.36
CA ILE A 174 9.24 -7.29 -3.39
C ILE A 174 7.89 -7.77 -2.87
N LEU A 175 6.96 -6.84 -2.75
CA LEU A 175 5.59 -7.05 -2.32
C LEU A 175 4.66 -6.95 -3.54
N ALA A 176 4.04 -8.06 -3.93
CA ALA A 176 3.10 -8.05 -5.04
C ALA A 176 1.73 -7.55 -4.62
N GLY A 177 1.18 -6.55 -5.33
CA GLY A 177 -0.13 -5.97 -5.02
C GLY A 177 -0.98 -5.71 -6.26
N SER A 178 -2.24 -5.44 -6.06
CA SER A 178 -3.32 -5.22 -7.03
C SER A 178 -3.98 -6.50 -7.54
N GLY A 179 -5.27 -6.63 -7.22
CA GLY A 179 -6.10 -7.73 -7.69
C GLY A 179 -5.76 -9.10 -7.07
N ILE A 180 -5.07 -9.13 -5.94
CA ILE A 180 -4.69 -10.36 -5.23
C ILE A 180 -5.83 -10.80 -4.32
N HIS A 181 -6.17 -12.08 -4.39
CA HIS A 181 -7.19 -12.74 -3.58
C HIS A 181 -6.88 -14.24 -3.41
N ALA A 182 -7.64 -14.94 -2.58
CA ALA A 182 -7.40 -16.36 -2.26
C ALA A 182 -7.34 -17.29 -3.48
N GLY A 183 -8.02 -16.93 -4.58
CA GLY A 183 -8.04 -17.75 -5.81
C GLY A 183 -6.81 -17.59 -6.71
N ASN A 184 -5.93 -16.60 -6.48
CA ASN A 184 -4.79 -16.37 -7.36
C ASN A 184 -3.45 -16.18 -6.62
N ALA A 185 -3.47 -15.86 -5.33
CA ALA A 185 -2.27 -15.52 -4.57
C ALA A 185 -1.22 -16.63 -4.58
N ARG A 186 -1.61 -17.88 -4.26
CA ARG A 186 -0.67 -19.00 -4.20
C ARG A 186 0.00 -19.23 -5.55
N LYS A 187 -0.79 -19.30 -6.63
CA LYS A 187 -0.23 -19.46 -7.97
C LYS A 187 0.72 -18.35 -8.35
N LEU A 188 0.38 -17.09 -8.06
CA LEU A 188 1.25 -15.95 -8.32
C LEU A 188 2.59 -16.09 -7.57
N MET A 189 2.54 -16.47 -6.29
CA MET A 189 3.75 -16.67 -5.48
C MET A 189 4.63 -17.79 -6.02
N ASP A 190 4.03 -18.92 -6.40
CA ASP A 190 4.75 -20.08 -6.96
C ASP A 190 5.37 -19.75 -8.33
N ASP A 191 4.64 -19.05 -9.20
CA ASP A 191 5.12 -18.67 -10.53
C ASP A 191 6.24 -17.61 -10.48
N THR A 192 6.23 -16.71 -9.49
CA THR A 192 7.14 -15.56 -9.44
C THR A 192 8.28 -15.72 -8.43
N GLY A 193 8.15 -16.61 -7.47
CA GLY A 193 9.06 -16.74 -6.33
C GLY A 193 8.90 -15.64 -5.27
N ILE A 194 7.90 -14.75 -5.40
CA ILE A 194 7.60 -13.72 -4.42
C ILE A 194 7.00 -14.36 -3.17
N THR A 195 7.44 -13.89 -1.99
CA THR A 195 7.00 -14.44 -0.70
C THR A 195 6.03 -13.54 0.06
N GLN A 196 5.73 -12.36 -0.48
CA GLN A 196 4.88 -11.36 0.14
C GLN A 196 3.79 -10.90 -0.82
N VAL A 197 2.56 -10.80 -0.33
CA VAL A 197 1.41 -10.32 -1.12
C VAL A 197 0.61 -9.28 -0.36
N HIS A 198 0.08 -8.30 -1.10
CA HIS A 198 -0.74 -7.20 -0.63
C HIS A 198 -2.14 -7.31 -1.22
N SER A 199 -3.17 -7.22 -0.39
CA SER A 199 -4.56 -7.33 -0.82
C SER A 199 -5.48 -6.38 -0.05
N SER A 200 -6.53 -5.91 -0.70
CA SER A 200 -7.59 -5.14 -0.03
C SER A 200 -8.57 -6.03 0.73
N CYS A 201 -8.68 -7.31 0.39
CA CYS A 201 -9.70 -8.23 0.93
C CYS A 201 -11.08 -7.54 1.07
N LYS A 202 -11.45 -6.79 0.03
CA LYS A 202 -12.55 -5.83 0.02
C LYS A 202 -13.92 -6.52 0.11
N ASP A 203 -14.81 -5.92 0.90
CA ASP A 203 -16.24 -6.17 0.96
C ASP A 203 -16.99 -4.82 1.00
N TRP A 204 -18.30 -4.83 1.02
CA TRP A 204 -19.13 -3.64 0.95
C TRP A 204 -20.13 -3.60 2.10
N VAL A 205 -20.30 -2.41 2.68
CA VAL A 205 -21.32 -2.12 3.70
C VAL A 205 -22.22 -1.02 3.19
N GLU A 206 -23.52 -1.25 3.24
CA GLU A 206 -24.51 -0.23 2.88
C GLU A 206 -24.52 0.92 3.89
N ASP A 207 -24.59 2.15 3.37
CA ASP A 207 -24.84 3.37 4.12
C ASP A 207 -26.06 4.06 3.52
N PRO A 208 -27.20 4.03 4.22
CA PRO A 208 -28.46 4.61 3.71
C PRO A 208 -28.41 6.14 3.58
N THR A 209 -27.35 6.77 4.08
CA THR A 209 -27.15 8.22 4.00
C THR A 209 -26.28 8.65 2.82
N THR A 210 -25.76 7.70 2.04
CA THR A 210 -24.91 7.98 0.88
C THR A 210 -25.61 8.83 -0.17
N SER A 211 -26.90 8.60 -0.39
CA SER A 211 -27.71 9.34 -1.37
C SER A 211 -29.07 9.75 -0.81
N SER A 212 -29.56 10.89 -1.28
CA SER A 212 -30.90 11.39 -1.04
C SER A 212 -31.58 11.75 -2.36
N ASP A 213 -32.82 12.20 -2.34
CA ASP A 213 -33.54 12.65 -3.54
C ASP A 213 -32.88 13.85 -4.25
N ARG A 214 -31.91 14.50 -3.63
CA ARG A 214 -31.34 15.76 -4.13
C ARG A 214 -29.82 15.74 -4.27
N VAL A 215 -29.13 14.91 -3.47
CA VAL A 215 -27.65 14.90 -3.37
C VAL A 215 -27.17 13.47 -3.25
N SER A 216 -26.07 13.15 -3.92
CA SER A 216 -25.37 11.86 -3.78
C SER A 216 -23.90 12.08 -3.48
N TYR A 217 -23.39 11.34 -2.50
CA TYR A 217 -21.97 11.19 -2.19
C TYR A 217 -21.43 9.82 -2.63
N ALA A 218 -22.17 9.11 -3.48
CA ALA A 218 -21.72 7.83 -4.04
C ALA A 218 -20.38 8.00 -4.78
N PHE A 219 -19.40 7.17 -4.41
CA PHE A 219 -18.12 7.08 -5.13
C PHE A 219 -17.98 5.75 -5.89
N ALA A 220 -18.78 4.75 -5.53
CA ALA A 220 -18.84 3.47 -6.20
C ALA A 220 -19.96 3.40 -7.24
N GLY A 221 -19.75 2.61 -8.27
CA GLY A 221 -20.77 2.32 -9.28
C GLY A 221 -21.65 1.13 -8.91
N HIS A 222 -22.65 0.84 -9.77
CA HIS A 222 -23.54 -0.29 -9.61
C HIS A 222 -22.80 -1.62 -9.35
N PRO A 223 -23.21 -2.43 -8.39
CA PRO A 223 -24.39 -2.34 -7.52
C PRO A 223 -24.10 -1.69 -6.14
N HIS A 224 -23.03 -0.92 -5.97
CA HIS A 224 -22.56 -0.43 -4.69
C HIS A 224 -22.71 1.08 -4.50
N GLU A 225 -23.65 1.72 -5.21
CA GLU A 225 -23.85 3.17 -5.20
C GLU A 225 -24.19 3.74 -3.81
N ASN A 226 -24.81 2.93 -2.95
CA ASN A 226 -25.15 3.30 -1.58
C ASN A 226 -24.29 2.55 -0.55
N ALA A 227 -23.09 2.15 -0.94
CA ALA A 227 -22.20 1.39 -0.06
C ALA A 227 -20.80 2.03 -0.01
N TYR A 228 -20.07 1.71 1.03
CA TYR A 228 -18.63 1.99 1.14
C TYR A 228 -17.85 0.69 1.33
N ASP A 229 -16.62 0.69 0.90
CA ASP A 229 -15.77 -0.48 0.97
C ASP A 229 -15.12 -0.64 2.35
N VAL A 230 -15.01 -1.89 2.78
CA VAL A 230 -14.39 -2.30 4.03
C VAL A 230 -13.51 -3.54 3.82
N VAL A 231 -12.62 -3.81 4.77
CA VAL A 231 -11.90 -5.10 4.83
C VAL A 231 -12.84 -6.18 5.39
N SER A 232 -12.91 -7.32 4.70
CA SER A 232 -13.61 -8.52 5.17
C SER A 232 -12.68 -9.46 5.91
N LYS A 233 -12.90 -9.65 7.21
CA LYS A 233 -12.22 -10.65 8.04
C LYS A 233 -12.19 -12.03 7.39
N GLU A 234 -13.31 -12.46 6.79
CA GLU A 234 -13.41 -13.77 6.17
C GLU A 234 -12.54 -13.88 4.91
N GLN A 235 -12.48 -12.83 4.08
CA GLN A 235 -11.59 -12.83 2.92
C GLN A 235 -10.11 -12.82 3.33
N VAL A 236 -9.74 -12.07 4.38
CA VAL A 236 -8.39 -12.10 4.97
C VAL A 236 -8.02 -13.53 5.37
N ARG A 237 -8.90 -14.20 6.13
CA ARG A 237 -8.68 -15.58 6.57
C ARG A 237 -8.53 -16.56 5.43
N ARG A 238 -9.41 -16.47 4.40
CA ARG A 238 -9.34 -17.32 3.20
C ARG A 238 -8.04 -17.11 2.44
N LEU A 239 -7.63 -15.86 2.27
CA LEU A 239 -6.37 -15.53 1.59
C LEU A 239 -5.17 -16.05 2.39
N LEU A 240 -5.16 -15.86 3.70
CA LEU A 240 -4.09 -16.36 4.55
C LEU A 240 -3.96 -17.88 4.46
N LEU A 241 -5.06 -18.62 4.54
CA LEU A 241 -5.06 -20.08 4.39
C LEU A 241 -4.54 -20.51 3.03
N SER A 242 -4.90 -19.81 1.95
CA SER A 242 -4.49 -20.16 0.59
C SER A 242 -2.98 -20.01 0.33
N ILE A 243 -2.29 -19.12 1.05
CA ILE A 243 -0.84 -18.91 0.89
C ILE A 243 0.00 -19.74 1.87
N CYS A 244 -0.60 -20.27 2.93
CA CYS A 244 0.09 -21.13 3.92
C CYS A 244 0.02 -22.61 3.57
N SER A 245 -0.85 -22.99 2.62
CA SER A 245 -1.01 -24.36 2.09
C SER A 245 0.10 -24.67 1.09
#